data_6a6f9ee808b50f9eb110d657dba0be7a
#
_entry.id   6a6f9ee808b50f9eb110d657dba0be7a
#
_cell.length_a   1.000
_cell.length_b   1.000
_cell.length_c   1.000
_cell.angle_alpha   90.00
_cell.angle_beta   90.00
_cell.angle_gamma   90.00
#
_symmetry.space_group_name_H-M   'P 1'
#
loop_
_entity.id
_entity.type
_entity.pdbx_description
1 polymer ?
#
loop_
_entity_poly.entity_id
_entity_poly.type
_entity_poly.pdbx_seq_one_letter_code
_entity_poly.pdbx_strand_id
1 'polypeptide(L)'
;MESTVWPVLTEEAAYAMEKMAHGFQRKGRAAGGGFYDYYDDEDEDPDLWSGLSAFLRRSVKLPADDVRDRLRYIVWVELLNSLKARALPSAATADVAARGAGLWADTASAPLAALRALDADEVERRAAELAERYGQRFALPADWRELLKA
;
A
#
# COMPACT_ATOMS: atom_id res chain seq x y z
N MET A 1 -17.35 14.80 18.09
CA MET A 1 -17.39 13.68 17.11
C MET A 1 -16.13 13.78 16.29
N GLU A 2 -15.11 13.01 16.63
CA GLU A 2 -13.87 12.95 15.88
C GLU A 2 -14.16 12.27 14.55
N SER A 3 -13.91 13.00 13.48
CA SER A 3 -13.97 12.45 12.12
C SER A 3 -12.84 11.42 12.01
N THR A 4 -13.19 10.15 12.02
CA THR A 4 -12.26 9.09 11.69
C THR A 4 -11.84 9.31 10.25
N VAL A 5 -10.62 9.78 10.04
CA VAL A 5 -10.05 9.97 8.69
C VAL A 5 -9.75 8.59 8.15
N TRP A 6 -10.72 8.01 7.47
CA TRP A 6 -10.47 6.84 6.63
C TRP A 6 -9.60 7.29 5.45
N PRO A 7 -8.60 6.50 5.07
CA PRO A 7 -7.87 6.81 3.85
C PRO A 7 -8.87 6.93 2.70
N VAL A 8 -8.74 8.00 1.92
CA VAL A 8 -9.61 8.21 0.75
C VAL A 8 -9.31 7.08 -0.23
N LEU A 9 -10.22 6.13 -0.33
CA LEU A 9 -10.13 5.05 -1.31
C LEU A 9 -10.23 5.63 -2.72
N THR A 10 -9.47 5.09 -3.65
CA THR A 10 -9.72 5.39 -5.08
C THR A 10 -11.11 4.88 -5.47
N GLU A 11 -11.70 5.46 -6.53
CA GLU A 11 -13.02 5.03 -7.02
C GLU A 11 -13.06 3.52 -7.33
N GLU A 12 -11.96 2.99 -7.89
CA GLU A 12 -11.85 1.56 -8.19
C GLU A 12 -11.79 0.70 -6.92
N ALA A 13 -11.08 1.17 -5.89
CA ALA A 13 -11.02 0.46 -4.62
C ALA A 13 -12.37 0.49 -3.91
N ALA A 14 -13.05 1.63 -3.89
CA ALA A 14 -14.39 1.78 -3.34
C ALA A 14 -15.38 0.87 -4.07
N TYR A 15 -15.35 0.86 -5.41
CA TYR A 15 -16.17 -0.03 -6.23
C TYR A 15 -15.92 -1.51 -5.91
N ALA A 16 -14.64 -1.92 -5.81
CA ALA A 16 -14.30 -3.30 -5.48
C ALA A 16 -14.83 -3.69 -4.09
N MET A 17 -14.65 -2.82 -3.09
CA MET A 17 -15.15 -3.05 -1.73
C MET A 17 -16.68 -3.17 -1.69
N GLU A 18 -17.39 -2.28 -2.37
CA GLU A 18 -18.84 -2.31 -2.44
C GLU A 18 -19.36 -3.60 -3.12
N LYS A 19 -18.75 -3.97 -4.25
CA LYS A 19 -19.08 -5.21 -4.95
C LYS A 19 -18.81 -6.45 -4.10
N MET A 20 -17.70 -6.50 -3.38
CA MET A 20 -17.39 -7.59 -2.45
C MET A 20 -18.45 -7.67 -1.34
N ALA A 21 -18.73 -6.55 -0.67
CA ALA A 21 -19.58 -6.53 0.50
C ALA A 21 -21.07 -6.73 0.16
N HIS A 22 -21.56 -6.08 -0.91
CA HIS A 22 -22.98 -6.05 -1.25
C HIS A 22 -23.34 -6.92 -2.47
N GLY A 23 -22.47 -6.98 -3.48
CA GLY A 23 -22.71 -7.79 -4.67
C GLY A 23 -22.48 -9.28 -4.43
N PHE A 24 -21.36 -9.63 -3.83
CA PHE A 24 -20.97 -11.02 -3.59
C PHE A 24 -21.23 -11.48 -2.16
N GLN A 25 -21.72 -10.61 -1.27
CA GLN A 25 -21.96 -10.86 0.16
C GLN A 25 -20.70 -11.32 0.94
N ARG A 26 -19.53 -10.93 0.45
CA ARG A 26 -18.22 -11.32 1.02
C ARG A 26 -17.64 -10.17 1.84
N LYS A 27 -18.08 -10.07 3.09
CA LYS A 27 -17.76 -8.95 4.01
C LYS A 27 -16.46 -9.14 4.80
N GLY A 28 -15.77 -10.25 4.62
CA GLY A 28 -14.54 -10.59 5.32
C GLY A 28 -14.64 -11.88 6.13
N ARG A 29 -13.56 -12.20 6.87
CA ARG A 29 -13.44 -13.45 7.64
C ARG A 29 -14.62 -13.69 8.57
N ALA A 30 -15.03 -12.68 9.32
CA ALA A 30 -16.16 -12.79 10.26
C ALA A 30 -17.52 -13.12 9.61
N ALA A 31 -17.63 -12.94 8.29
CA ALA A 31 -18.82 -13.29 7.49
C ALA A 31 -18.59 -14.54 6.61
N GLY A 32 -17.59 -15.36 6.94
CA GLY A 32 -17.29 -16.60 6.23
C GLY A 32 -16.51 -16.43 4.93
N GLY A 33 -16.22 -15.19 4.48
CA GLY A 33 -15.45 -14.96 3.27
C GLY A 33 -15.26 -13.48 2.95
N GLY A 34 -14.13 -13.18 2.31
CA GLY A 34 -13.75 -11.85 1.86
C GLY A 34 -13.06 -11.94 0.49
N PHE A 35 -11.95 -11.25 0.32
CA PHE A 35 -11.05 -11.45 -0.81
C PHE A 35 -10.42 -12.84 -0.80
N TYR A 36 -10.43 -13.49 0.35
CA TYR A 36 -9.97 -14.85 0.57
C TYR A 36 -11.13 -15.75 1.00
N ASP A 37 -11.01 -17.03 0.69
CA ASP A 37 -11.74 -18.12 1.30
C ASP A 37 -11.01 -18.51 2.57
N TYR A 38 -11.71 -18.60 3.69
CA TYR A 38 -11.13 -18.92 5.00
C TYR A 38 -11.63 -20.31 5.42
N TYR A 39 -10.71 -21.10 5.94
CA TYR A 39 -10.98 -22.44 6.42
C TYR A 39 -11.12 -22.43 7.95
N ASP A 40 -11.80 -23.43 8.49
CA ASP A 40 -11.98 -23.57 9.94
C ASP A 40 -10.70 -24.07 10.63
N ASP A 41 -9.79 -24.66 9.86
CA ASP A 41 -8.46 -25.07 10.35
C ASP A 41 -7.52 -23.85 10.35
N GLU A 42 -7.01 -23.51 11.56
CA GLU A 42 -6.11 -22.35 11.73
C GLU A 42 -4.74 -22.56 11.09
N ASP A 43 -4.35 -23.82 10.81
CA ASP A 43 -3.08 -24.17 10.16
C ASP A 43 -3.18 -24.11 8.62
N GLU A 44 -4.36 -23.92 8.06
CA GLU A 44 -4.55 -23.82 6.60
C GLU A 44 -4.53 -22.37 6.13
N ASP A 45 -3.59 -22.05 5.23
CA ASP A 45 -3.48 -20.73 4.63
C ASP A 45 -4.72 -20.40 3.78
N PRO A 46 -5.28 -19.19 3.90
CA PRO A 46 -6.46 -18.80 3.14
C PRO A 46 -6.15 -18.64 1.64
N ASP A 47 -6.98 -19.22 0.79
CA ASP A 47 -6.89 -19.09 -0.66
C ASP A 47 -7.54 -17.79 -1.17
N LEU A 48 -6.97 -17.22 -2.24
CA LEU A 48 -7.65 -16.14 -2.94
C LEU A 48 -8.95 -16.63 -3.56
N TRP A 49 -10.05 -15.95 -3.25
CA TRP A 49 -11.34 -16.29 -3.80
C TRP A 49 -11.33 -16.21 -5.35
N SER A 50 -11.69 -17.30 -6.00
CA SER A 50 -11.67 -17.42 -7.47
C SER A 50 -12.56 -16.41 -8.20
N GLY A 51 -13.63 -15.93 -7.55
CA GLY A 51 -14.54 -14.92 -8.08
C GLY A 51 -13.92 -13.53 -8.23
N LEU A 52 -12.69 -13.27 -7.70
CA LEU A 52 -11.95 -12.05 -7.97
C LEU A 52 -11.66 -11.84 -9.46
N SER A 53 -11.71 -12.90 -10.26
CA SER A 53 -11.61 -12.81 -11.71
C SER A 53 -12.67 -11.89 -12.34
N ALA A 54 -13.81 -11.68 -11.68
CA ALA A 54 -14.86 -10.76 -12.12
C ALA A 54 -14.43 -9.29 -12.16
N PHE A 55 -13.38 -8.92 -11.39
CA PHE A 55 -12.81 -7.57 -11.40
C PHE A 55 -11.72 -7.37 -12.48
N LEU A 56 -11.25 -8.45 -13.10
CA LEU A 56 -10.24 -8.39 -14.14
C LEU A 56 -10.86 -7.91 -15.45
N ARG A 57 -10.62 -6.64 -15.80
CA ARG A 57 -11.09 -6.08 -17.08
C ARG A 57 -10.30 -6.59 -18.29
N ARG A 58 -9.02 -6.93 -18.11
CA ARG A 58 -8.11 -7.52 -19.12
C ARG A 58 -6.93 -8.18 -18.42
N SER A 59 -6.35 -9.21 -19.04
CA SER A 59 -5.03 -9.71 -18.66
C SER A 59 -3.97 -8.68 -19.02
N VAL A 60 -3.63 -7.81 -18.07
CA VAL A 60 -2.54 -6.84 -18.23
C VAL A 60 -1.28 -7.49 -17.69
N LYS A 61 -0.30 -7.74 -18.58
CA LYS A 61 1.04 -8.14 -18.15
C LYS A 61 1.74 -6.90 -17.60
N LEU A 62 1.79 -6.79 -16.28
CA LEU A 62 2.58 -5.76 -15.62
C LEU A 62 4.04 -6.24 -15.53
N PRO A 63 5.02 -5.37 -15.82
CA PRO A 63 6.43 -5.69 -15.53
C PRO A 63 6.60 -6.01 -14.05
N ALA A 64 7.34 -7.06 -13.72
CA ALA A 64 7.55 -7.47 -12.33
C ALA A 64 8.21 -6.36 -11.49
N ASP A 65 9.09 -5.59 -12.11
CA ASP A 65 9.74 -4.45 -11.46
C ASP A 65 8.73 -3.34 -11.13
N ASP A 66 7.78 -3.03 -12.02
CA ASP A 66 6.72 -2.07 -11.74
C ASP A 66 5.86 -2.52 -10.56
N VAL A 67 5.55 -3.81 -10.44
CA VAL A 67 4.77 -4.33 -9.30
C VAL A 67 5.55 -4.14 -8.00
N ARG A 68 6.84 -4.53 -7.99
CA ARG A 68 7.71 -4.40 -6.83
C ARG A 68 7.87 -2.94 -6.40
N ASP A 69 8.13 -2.06 -7.36
CA ASP A 69 8.34 -0.64 -7.09
C ASP A 69 7.05 0.02 -6.60
N ARG A 70 5.90 -0.31 -7.17
CA ARG A 70 4.62 0.21 -6.68
C ARG A 70 4.37 -0.14 -5.21
N LEU A 71 4.70 -1.37 -4.79
CA LEU A 71 4.58 -1.77 -3.38
C LEU A 71 5.53 -0.99 -2.47
N ARG A 72 6.76 -0.71 -2.93
CA ARG A 72 7.73 0.06 -2.16
C ARG A 72 7.37 1.54 -2.10
N TYR A 73 7.10 2.15 -3.26
CA TYR A 73 6.84 3.58 -3.35
C TYR A 73 5.57 3.99 -2.64
N ILE A 74 4.51 3.18 -2.64
CA ILE A 74 3.30 3.50 -1.88
C ILE A 74 3.59 3.60 -0.37
N VAL A 75 4.40 2.69 0.17
CA VAL A 75 4.80 2.74 1.59
C VAL A 75 5.64 3.98 1.86
N TRP A 76 6.63 4.28 1.03
CA TRP A 76 7.48 5.47 1.21
C TRP A 76 6.67 6.76 1.16
N VAL A 77 5.79 6.92 0.19
CA VAL A 77 4.95 8.12 0.04
C VAL A 77 4.04 8.30 1.24
N GLU A 78 3.39 7.23 1.72
CA GLU A 78 2.50 7.29 2.88
C GLU A 78 3.26 7.62 4.17
N LEU A 79 4.45 7.07 4.38
CA LEU A 79 5.28 7.41 5.54
C LEU A 79 5.76 8.87 5.49
N LEU A 80 6.19 9.35 4.32
CA LEU A 80 6.59 10.75 4.13
C LEU A 80 5.42 11.71 4.33
N ASN A 81 4.23 11.38 3.83
CA ASN A 81 3.03 12.18 4.06
C ASN A 81 2.64 12.19 5.55
N SER A 82 2.80 11.08 6.25
CA SER A 82 2.55 10.99 7.69
C SER A 82 3.53 11.84 8.51
N LEU A 83 4.80 11.89 8.10
CA LEU A 83 5.80 12.80 8.68
C LEU A 83 5.44 14.26 8.41
N LYS A 84 5.10 14.59 7.17
CA LYS A 84 4.68 15.94 6.76
C LYS A 84 3.46 16.42 7.54
N ALA A 85 2.48 15.56 7.74
CA ALA A 85 1.28 15.82 8.53
C ALA A 85 1.55 15.83 10.05
N ARG A 86 2.78 15.53 10.50
CA ARG A 86 3.16 15.35 11.91
C ARG A 86 2.33 14.29 12.65
N ALA A 87 1.76 13.35 11.91
CA ALA A 87 1.12 12.16 12.48
C ALA A 87 2.15 11.19 13.08
N LEU A 88 3.37 11.20 12.52
CA LEU A 88 4.53 10.49 13.06
C LEU A 88 5.62 11.52 13.42
N PRO A 89 6.24 11.41 14.61
CA PRO A 89 7.15 12.42 15.11
C PRO A 89 8.54 12.40 14.46
N SER A 90 8.95 11.27 13.89
CA SER A 90 10.25 11.10 13.26
C SER A 90 10.29 9.96 12.25
N ALA A 91 11.29 10.00 11.37
CA ALA A 91 11.53 8.92 10.41
C ALA A 91 11.82 7.58 11.10
N ALA A 92 12.51 7.58 12.24
CA ALA A 92 12.74 6.36 13.02
C ALA A 92 11.43 5.75 13.55
N THR A 93 10.51 6.58 14.04
CA THR A 93 9.18 6.13 14.48
C THR A 93 8.36 5.60 13.30
N ALA A 94 8.44 6.24 12.14
CA ALA A 94 7.76 5.79 10.92
C ALA A 94 8.26 4.40 10.49
N ASP A 95 9.57 4.17 10.53
CA ASP A 95 10.18 2.88 10.23
C ASP A 95 9.72 1.77 11.17
N VAL A 96 9.66 2.05 12.48
CA VAL A 96 9.15 1.09 13.48
C VAL A 96 7.68 0.79 13.26
N ALA A 97 6.86 1.82 13.03
CA ALA A 97 5.42 1.67 12.80
C ALA A 97 5.14 0.82 11.54
N ALA A 98 5.82 1.10 10.44
CA ALA A 98 5.63 0.35 9.19
C ALA A 98 6.01 -1.12 9.31
N ARG A 99 7.10 -1.43 10.02
CA ARG A 99 7.52 -2.82 10.28
C ARG A 99 6.53 -3.53 11.21
N GLY A 100 6.12 -2.87 12.29
CA GLY A 100 5.14 -3.42 13.23
C GLY A 100 3.77 -3.69 12.61
N ALA A 101 3.38 -2.90 11.61
CA ALA A 101 2.15 -3.08 10.84
C ALA A 101 2.28 -4.10 9.69
N GLY A 102 3.45 -4.72 9.48
CA GLY A 102 3.68 -5.67 8.38
C GLY A 102 3.67 -5.03 6.98
N LEU A 103 3.82 -3.71 6.89
CA LEU A 103 3.81 -2.99 5.60
C LEU A 103 5.13 -3.11 4.82
N TRP A 104 6.15 -3.70 5.42
CA TRP A 104 7.48 -3.82 4.83
C TRP A 104 8.02 -5.22 5.02
N ALA A 105 8.16 -5.95 3.92
CA ALA A 105 8.57 -7.35 3.92
C ALA A 105 10.08 -7.56 4.03
N ASP A 106 10.90 -6.53 3.70
CA ASP A 106 12.35 -6.62 3.81
C ASP A 106 12.77 -6.55 5.29
N THR A 107 13.34 -7.65 5.79
CA THR A 107 13.81 -7.74 7.17
C THR A 107 15.20 -7.14 7.37
N ALA A 108 15.96 -6.92 6.28
CA ALA A 108 17.32 -6.41 6.34
C ALA A 108 17.38 -4.89 6.54
N SER A 109 16.36 -4.18 6.09
CA SER A 109 16.28 -2.72 6.19
C SER A 109 14.89 -2.25 6.60
N ALA A 110 14.82 -1.04 7.19
CA ALA A 110 13.55 -0.38 7.41
C ALA A 110 13.18 0.47 6.17
N PRO A 111 11.87 0.78 5.94
CA PRO A 111 11.43 1.45 4.72
C PRO A 111 12.17 2.74 4.39
N LEU A 112 12.20 3.70 5.32
CA LEU A 112 12.85 4.99 5.08
C LEU A 112 14.38 4.91 5.13
N ALA A 113 14.93 3.94 5.89
CA ALA A 113 16.36 3.64 5.82
C ALA A 113 16.76 3.09 4.45
N ALA A 114 15.95 2.22 3.86
CA ALA A 114 16.14 1.73 2.49
C ALA A 114 16.06 2.87 1.47
N LEU A 115 15.09 3.77 1.62
CA LEU A 115 14.95 4.96 0.75
C LEU A 115 16.18 5.87 0.81
N ARG A 116 16.74 6.10 2.01
CA ARG A 116 17.96 6.91 2.19
C ARG A 116 19.19 6.33 1.51
N ALA A 117 19.25 5.03 1.35
CA ALA A 117 20.41 4.35 0.76
C ALA A 117 20.42 4.40 -0.78
N LEU A 118 19.33 4.84 -1.41
CA LEU A 118 19.20 4.93 -2.85
C LEU A 118 19.67 6.28 -3.39
N ASP A 119 20.03 6.29 -4.66
CA ASP A 119 20.30 7.53 -5.39
C ASP A 119 19.04 8.38 -5.50
N ALA A 120 19.12 9.63 -5.08
CA ALA A 120 17.96 10.50 -4.97
C ALA A 120 17.35 10.87 -6.33
N ASP A 121 18.17 11.04 -7.36
CA ASP A 121 17.70 11.41 -8.69
C ASP A 121 17.01 10.21 -9.36
N GLU A 122 17.52 9.01 -9.12
CA GLU A 122 16.89 7.76 -9.56
C GLU A 122 15.54 7.55 -8.87
N VAL A 123 15.45 7.80 -7.56
CA VAL A 123 14.20 7.70 -6.79
C VAL A 123 13.16 8.68 -7.33
N GLU A 124 13.53 9.95 -7.58
CA GLU A 124 12.62 10.96 -8.12
C GLU A 124 12.16 10.62 -9.55
N ARG A 125 13.07 10.20 -10.39
CA ARG A 125 12.76 9.77 -11.76
C ARG A 125 11.75 8.61 -11.74
N ARG A 126 12.00 7.61 -10.91
CA ARG A 126 11.14 6.43 -10.82
C ARG A 126 9.77 6.75 -10.20
N ALA A 127 9.73 7.62 -9.19
CA ALA A 127 8.47 8.10 -8.63
C ALA A 127 7.60 8.82 -9.68
N ALA A 128 8.22 9.67 -10.50
CA ALA A 128 7.54 10.38 -11.58
C ALA A 128 6.97 9.41 -12.62
N GLU A 129 7.74 8.41 -13.06
CA GLU A 129 7.27 7.37 -13.98
C GLU A 129 6.08 6.58 -13.43
N LEU A 130 6.15 6.21 -12.13
CA LEU A 130 5.06 5.50 -11.48
C LEU A 130 3.82 6.39 -11.32
N ALA A 131 3.99 7.67 -11.00
CA ALA A 131 2.91 8.63 -10.87
C ALA A 131 2.20 8.88 -12.22
N GLU A 132 2.96 8.99 -13.31
CA GLU A 132 2.42 9.15 -14.66
C GLU A 132 1.62 7.91 -15.09
N ARG A 133 2.16 6.71 -14.84
CA ARG A 133 1.54 5.45 -15.30
C ARG A 133 0.39 4.95 -14.43
N TYR A 134 0.50 5.14 -13.11
CA TYR A 134 -0.35 4.48 -12.13
C TYR A 134 -1.04 5.43 -11.16
N GLY A 135 -0.86 6.73 -11.34
CA GLY A 135 -1.55 7.79 -10.61
C GLY A 135 -0.72 8.49 -9.55
N GLN A 136 -1.15 9.69 -9.17
CA GLN A 136 -0.41 10.64 -8.33
C GLN A 136 -0.08 10.12 -6.91
N ARG A 137 -0.69 9.04 -6.48
CA ARG A 137 -0.37 8.39 -5.19
C ARG A 137 1.08 7.90 -5.07
N PHE A 138 1.81 7.83 -6.19
CA PHE A 138 3.23 7.46 -6.20
C PHE A 138 4.16 8.67 -6.27
N ALA A 139 3.61 9.89 -6.36
CA ALA A 139 4.41 11.11 -6.38
C ALA A 139 4.98 11.38 -4.98
N LEU A 140 6.30 11.61 -4.91
CA LEU A 140 6.95 12.01 -3.68
C LEU A 140 6.56 13.44 -3.28
N PRO A 141 6.40 13.74 -1.98
CA PRO A 141 6.31 15.12 -1.51
C PRO A 141 7.54 15.92 -1.95
N ALA A 142 7.39 17.19 -2.33
CA ALA A 142 8.51 18.01 -2.81
C ALA A 142 9.63 18.16 -1.77
N ASP A 143 9.29 18.06 -0.49
CA ASP A 143 10.18 18.18 0.67
C ASP A 143 10.64 16.81 1.22
N TRP A 144 10.51 15.74 0.46
CA TRP A 144 10.78 14.38 0.92
C TRP A 144 12.16 14.15 1.51
N ARG A 145 13.19 14.81 0.94
CA ARG A 145 14.58 14.70 1.43
C ARG A 145 14.74 15.33 2.82
N GLU A 146 14.02 16.42 3.10
CA GLU A 146 14.03 17.06 4.41
C GLU A 146 13.25 16.24 5.45
N LEU A 147 12.12 15.67 5.05
CA LEU A 147 11.33 14.79 5.91
C LEU A 147 12.12 13.56 6.38
N LEU A 148 13.06 13.07 5.59
CA LEU A 148 13.94 11.98 6.01
C LEU A 148 14.93 12.37 7.12
N LYS A 149 15.22 13.64 7.32
CA LYS A 149 16.17 14.12 8.35
C LYS A 149 15.49 14.34 9.70
N ALA A 150 14.17 14.38 9.72
CA ALA A 150 13.35 14.50 10.93
C ALA A 150 13.26 13.12 11.68
#